data_d0e9f7ba7e5405893b1cd6e33a95934c
#
_entry.id   d0e9f7ba7e5405893b1cd6e33a95934c
#
_cell.length_a   1.000
_cell.length_b   1.000
_cell.length_c   1.000
_cell.angle_alpha   90.00
_cell.angle_beta   90.00
_cell.angle_gamma   90.00
#
_symmetry.space_group_name_H-M   'P 1'
#
loop_
_entity.id
_entity.type
_entity.pdbx_description
1 polymer ?
#
loop_
_entity_poly.entity_id
_entity_poly.type
_entity_poly.pdbx_seq_one_letter_code
_entity_poly.pdbx_strand_id
1 'polypeptide(L)'
;MARKSRLSVAGLLVLNFAALGVAQAQSAAVKAQGQAVFQRLCGLCHLSLVPTAGKAPATPDARAVPLEMLRRFPPEAILTALTTGKMQAQGATLTDAERKAVAQYLAGRPFGPVQKVALTAGKPCENPAPMGDPATTPGWSGWGNSLENTRFQDKEKGGLTAADLPHLKLKWAFGYANVPAARTQPAVAGGRLFVASDNGAVYALDPATGCTYWMFKAAAGVPTALSVAPYRSAAGGNGYAVLFGDRQANAYAVDAQTGKQVWMTKLDTHPSAAITGAPAPYDGRVYVPIQGVGEEGQGIHAAKGCCTFRGSVSALDINSGKVLWKTYTVAEEPKLRGKATSGLPIYGPSGVGIWSSPTIDVKRKLLYVSTGNAYTDPPQHTSDAVLALDLATGAIKWVSQVLPNDVWAMGCAATNAPNTGCPATLGQDYDFSASPALVHLKGRDLLVLPQKSSMSYGMDPDQGGKVVWQYRLGKGSGLGGMWGAAIEGDKAYIGTADLLTETPGGVHALNVADGSVAWADARPKGLCAGQLGCSTGQGAALTAIPGAVISGAMDGGVRAYSTKTGKVLWIFDTARDFKTVNGVKANGGSIDQASPIVAGGMMFVNSGNGSFVGHTGNVLLAFGLQ
;
A
#
# COMPACT_ATOMS: atom_id res chain seq x y z
N MET A 1 -74.74 30.34 1.65
CA MET A 1 -74.10 30.75 0.38
C MET A 1 -72.58 30.52 0.55
N ALA A 2 -72.08 29.43 -0.04
CA ALA A 2 -70.66 29.06 0.08
C ALA A 2 -69.98 29.33 -1.25
N ARG A 3 -69.00 30.25 -1.28
CA ARG A 3 -68.11 30.50 -2.39
C ARG A 3 -66.91 29.56 -2.31
N LYS A 4 -66.87 28.58 -3.19
CA LYS A 4 -65.65 27.74 -3.43
C LYS A 4 -64.68 28.53 -4.30
N SER A 5 -63.48 28.84 -3.74
CA SER A 5 -62.36 29.37 -4.52
C SER A 5 -61.66 28.22 -5.28
N ARG A 6 -61.68 28.29 -6.60
CA ARG A 6 -60.87 27.43 -7.48
C ARG A 6 -59.44 28.01 -7.50
N LEU A 7 -58.50 27.41 -6.78
CA LEU A 7 -57.06 27.63 -6.99
C LEU A 7 -56.65 26.85 -8.25
N SER A 8 -56.09 27.55 -9.20
CA SER A 8 -55.75 27.01 -10.51
C SER A 8 -54.54 26.08 -10.46
N VAL A 9 -54.73 24.88 -11.00
CA VAL A 9 -53.72 23.81 -11.15
C VAL A 9 -52.57 24.25 -12.11
N ALA A 10 -52.69 25.35 -12.84
CA ALA A 10 -51.70 25.85 -13.80
C ALA A 10 -50.43 26.40 -13.12
N GLY A 11 -50.48 26.93 -11.87
CA GLY A 11 -49.33 27.47 -11.19
C GLY A 11 -48.33 26.42 -10.67
N LEU A 12 -48.79 25.21 -10.36
CA LEU A 12 -47.91 24.13 -9.86
C LEU A 12 -47.14 23.42 -11.01
N LEU A 13 -47.67 23.38 -12.22
CA LEU A 13 -46.98 22.77 -13.36
C LEU A 13 -45.78 23.63 -13.86
N VAL A 14 -45.92 24.96 -13.88
CA VAL A 14 -44.82 25.86 -14.33
C VAL A 14 -43.64 25.88 -13.35
N LEU A 15 -43.90 25.78 -12.05
CA LEU A 15 -42.83 25.72 -11.04
C LEU A 15 -42.03 24.39 -11.10
N ASN A 16 -42.69 23.28 -11.43
CA ASN A 16 -41.99 22.00 -11.56
C ASN A 16 -41.13 21.92 -12.85
N PHE A 17 -41.57 22.53 -13.97
CA PHE A 17 -40.77 22.57 -15.21
C PHE A 17 -39.57 23.50 -15.07
N ALA A 18 -39.66 24.63 -14.38
CA ALA A 18 -38.54 25.52 -14.09
C ALA A 18 -37.53 24.87 -13.18
N ALA A 19 -37.95 24.16 -12.13
CA ALA A 19 -37.05 23.44 -11.20
C ALA A 19 -36.32 22.26 -11.89
N LEU A 20 -36.99 21.53 -12.77
CA LEU A 20 -36.38 20.47 -13.57
C LEU A 20 -35.36 21.01 -14.58
N GLY A 21 -35.66 22.14 -15.24
CA GLY A 21 -34.75 22.79 -16.18
C GLY A 21 -33.48 23.33 -15.50
N VAL A 22 -33.59 23.90 -14.31
CA VAL A 22 -32.45 24.38 -13.53
C VAL A 22 -31.59 23.22 -13.03
N ALA A 23 -32.19 22.13 -12.55
CA ALA A 23 -31.48 20.95 -12.12
C ALA A 23 -30.72 20.24 -13.26
N GLN A 24 -31.31 20.18 -14.46
CA GLN A 24 -30.67 19.63 -15.66
C GLN A 24 -29.53 20.52 -16.15
N ALA A 25 -29.67 21.85 -16.12
CA ALA A 25 -28.63 22.81 -16.49
C ALA A 25 -27.45 22.75 -15.51
N GLN A 26 -27.70 22.65 -14.21
CA GLN A 26 -26.65 22.44 -13.18
C GLN A 26 -25.92 21.12 -13.39
N SER A 27 -26.60 20.04 -13.70
CA SER A 27 -25.99 18.74 -14.00
C SER A 27 -25.10 18.81 -15.24
N ALA A 28 -25.50 19.50 -16.28
CA ALA A 28 -24.72 19.69 -17.51
C ALA A 28 -23.45 20.52 -17.26
N ALA A 29 -23.56 21.62 -16.49
CA ALA A 29 -22.43 22.47 -16.13
C ALA A 29 -21.38 21.71 -15.28
N VAL A 30 -21.81 20.94 -14.29
CA VAL A 30 -20.91 20.11 -13.45
C VAL A 30 -20.22 19.05 -14.32
N LYS A 31 -20.92 18.41 -15.25
CA LYS A 31 -20.34 17.43 -16.17
C LYS A 31 -19.28 18.08 -17.07
N ALA A 32 -19.57 19.24 -17.64
CA ALA A 32 -18.63 19.99 -18.49
C ALA A 32 -17.37 20.41 -17.71
N GLN A 33 -17.53 20.92 -16.48
CA GLN A 33 -16.41 21.24 -15.59
C GLN A 33 -15.57 20.00 -15.25
N GLY A 34 -16.21 18.89 -14.90
CA GLY A 34 -15.52 17.63 -14.59
C GLY A 34 -14.75 17.08 -15.79
N GLN A 35 -15.33 17.18 -17.00
CA GLN A 35 -14.66 16.80 -18.24
C GLN A 35 -13.44 17.67 -18.52
N ALA A 36 -13.54 18.98 -18.35
CA ALA A 36 -12.43 19.91 -18.54
C ALA A 36 -11.28 19.64 -17.56
N VAL A 37 -11.58 19.37 -16.27
CA VAL A 37 -10.59 18.99 -15.28
C VAL A 37 -9.94 17.65 -15.66
N PHE A 38 -10.72 16.66 -16.08
CA PHE A 38 -10.18 15.37 -16.51
C PHE A 38 -9.24 15.51 -17.69
N GLN A 39 -9.60 16.25 -18.73
CA GLN A 39 -8.77 16.46 -19.91
C GLN A 39 -7.48 17.21 -19.58
N ARG A 40 -7.55 18.19 -18.70
CA ARG A 40 -6.41 19.02 -18.31
C ARG A 40 -5.40 18.27 -17.44
N LEU A 41 -5.87 17.44 -16.49
CA LEU A 41 -5.02 16.91 -15.42
C LEU A 41 -4.98 15.39 -15.34
N CYS A 42 -6.08 14.71 -15.60
CA CYS A 42 -6.22 13.28 -15.33
C CYS A 42 -6.02 12.43 -16.60
N GLY A 43 -6.44 12.96 -17.74
CA GLY A 43 -6.43 12.25 -19.02
C GLY A 43 -5.03 11.85 -19.47
N LEU A 44 -4.01 12.62 -19.09
CA LEU A 44 -2.61 12.32 -19.39
C LEU A 44 -2.18 10.93 -18.92
N CYS A 45 -2.73 10.45 -17.80
CA CYS A 45 -2.41 9.14 -17.24
C CYS A 45 -3.55 8.13 -17.41
N HIS A 46 -4.81 8.57 -17.36
CA HIS A 46 -5.98 7.71 -17.28
C HIS A 46 -6.76 7.53 -18.60
N LEU A 47 -6.38 8.24 -19.68
CA LEU A 47 -6.96 7.98 -21.00
C LEU A 47 -6.53 6.59 -21.48
N SER A 48 -7.51 5.80 -21.90
CA SER A 48 -7.20 4.52 -22.52
C SER A 48 -6.64 4.76 -23.92
N LEU A 49 -5.49 4.17 -24.20
CA LEU A 49 -4.98 4.07 -25.58
C LEU A 49 -5.92 3.16 -26.36
N VAL A 50 -6.13 3.47 -27.64
CA VAL A 50 -7.00 2.65 -28.50
C VAL A 50 -6.53 1.19 -28.45
N PRO A 51 -7.40 0.23 -28.06
CA PRO A 51 -7.00 -1.16 -27.96
C PRO A 51 -6.56 -1.68 -29.32
N THR A 52 -5.35 -2.21 -29.43
CA THR A 52 -4.98 -3.07 -30.54
C THR A 52 -5.77 -4.37 -30.38
N ALA A 53 -6.34 -4.88 -31.46
CA ALA A 53 -7.18 -6.08 -31.45
C ALA A 53 -6.52 -7.21 -30.62
N GLY A 54 -7.24 -7.69 -29.57
CA GLY A 54 -6.79 -8.77 -28.70
C GLY A 54 -5.97 -8.33 -27.47
N LYS A 55 -5.70 -7.04 -27.24
CA LYS A 55 -5.01 -6.54 -26.04
C LYS A 55 -5.96 -5.76 -25.13
N ALA A 56 -5.73 -5.85 -23.82
CA ALA A 56 -6.44 -5.02 -22.84
C ALA A 56 -6.17 -3.53 -23.11
N PRO A 57 -7.12 -2.61 -22.78
CA PRO A 57 -6.87 -1.18 -22.88
C PRO A 57 -5.64 -0.80 -22.05
N ALA A 58 -4.65 -0.24 -22.70
CA ALA A 58 -3.48 0.33 -22.03
C ALA A 58 -3.71 1.81 -21.75
N THR A 59 -3.01 2.35 -20.77
CA THR A 59 -2.94 3.79 -20.49
C THR A 59 -1.55 4.30 -20.86
N PRO A 60 -1.36 5.63 -21.09
CA PRO A 60 -0.04 6.21 -21.28
C PRO A 60 0.91 5.92 -20.12
N ASP A 61 0.37 5.78 -18.92
CA ASP A 61 1.07 5.24 -17.76
C ASP A 61 0.44 3.89 -17.37
N ALA A 62 1.19 2.81 -17.50
CA ALA A 62 0.73 1.45 -17.18
C ALA A 62 0.30 1.27 -15.70
N ARG A 63 0.68 2.22 -14.82
CA ARG A 63 0.29 2.23 -13.41
C ARG A 63 -1.03 2.97 -13.16
N ALA A 64 -1.51 3.71 -14.14
CA ALA A 64 -2.75 4.45 -14.01
C ALA A 64 -3.96 3.55 -14.29
N VAL A 65 -4.98 3.67 -13.47
CA VAL A 65 -6.25 2.96 -13.67
C VAL A 65 -6.92 3.48 -14.95
N PRO A 66 -7.24 2.63 -15.94
CA PRO A 66 -7.91 3.06 -17.15
C PRO A 66 -9.27 3.75 -16.88
N LEU A 67 -9.66 4.67 -17.76
CA LEU A 67 -10.90 5.44 -17.61
C LEU A 67 -12.13 4.55 -17.42
N GLU A 68 -12.21 3.43 -18.13
CA GLU A 68 -13.31 2.46 -18.04
C GLU A 68 -13.40 1.83 -16.65
N MET A 69 -12.26 1.66 -15.99
CA MET A 69 -12.21 1.19 -14.59
C MET A 69 -12.55 2.31 -13.62
N LEU A 70 -12.09 3.55 -13.85
CA LEU A 70 -12.48 4.71 -13.03
C LEU A 70 -13.98 4.91 -12.98
N ARG A 71 -14.69 4.64 -14.09
CA ARG A 71 -16.15 4.72 -14.19
C ARG A 71 -16.90 3.73 -13.29
N ARG A 72 -16.24 2.71 -12.79
CA ARG A 72 -16.85 1.72 -11.87
C ARG A 72 -16.86 2.21 -10.42
N PHE A 73 -16.04 3.21 -10.10
CA PHE A 73 -16.01 3.76 -8.74
C PHE A 73 -17.21 4.69 -8.48
N PRO A 74 -17.72 4.71 -7.24
CA PRO A 74 -18.65 5.75 -6.83
C PRO A 74 -17.91 7.11 -6.74
N PRO A 75 -18.63 8.23 -6.97
CA PRO A 75 -17.99 9.56 -6.94
C PRO A 75 -17.38 9.87 -5.58
N GLU A 76 -17.91 9.32 -4.50
CA GLU A 76 -17.37 9.44 -3.15
C GLU A 76 -15.96 8.82 -3.01
N ALA A 77 -15.75 7.64 -3.61
CA ALA A 77 -14.46 6.97 -3.62
C ALA A 77 -13.42 7.74 -4.44
N ILE A 78 -13.82 8.28 -5.60
CA ILE A 78 -12.96 9.12 -6.43
C ILE A 78 -12.61 10.42 -5.67
N LEU A 79 -13.58 11.06 -5.03
CA LEU A 79 -13.35 12.25 -4.21
C LEU A 79 -12.38 11.95 -3.05
N THR A 80 -12.55 10.82 -2.37
CA THR A 80 -11.62 10.37 -1.32
C THR A 80 -10.22 10.16 -1.86
N ALA A 81 -10.08 9.54 -3.04
CA ALA A 81 -8.78 9.38 -3.69
C ALA A 81 -8.09 10.74 -3.95
N LEU A 82 -8.84 11.77 -4.35
CA LEU A 82 -8.36 13.11 -4.63
C LEU A 82 -8.10 13.96 -3.37
N THR A 83 -8.71 13.65 -2.23
CA THR A 83 -8.60 14.47 -1.01
C THR A 83 -7.61 13.92 0.01
N THR A 84 -7.67 12.62 0.27
CA THR A 84 -6.86 11.94 1.31
C THR A 84 -6.25 10.63 0.83
N GLY A 85 -6.53 10.23 -0.42
CA GLY A 85 -6.09 8.97 -1.02
C GLY A 85 -4.89 9.12 -1.96
N LYS A 86 -4.74 8.15 -2.86
CA LYS A 86 -3.58 8.05 -3.78
C LYS A 86 -3.40 9.24 -4.71
N MET A 87 -4.48 9.92 -5.08
CA MET A 87 -4.48 11.07 -5.99
C MET A 87 -4.51 12.40 -5.24
N GLN A 88 -4.19 12.40 -3.94
CA GLN A 88 -4.22 13.60 -3.11
C GLN A 88 -3.34 14.73 -3.68
N ALA A 89 -2.16 14.40 -4.18
CA ALA A 89 -1.26 15.39 -4.76
C ALA A 89 -1.86 16.08 -5.99
N GLN A 90 -2.48 15.32 -6.90
CA GLN A 90 -3.20 15.85 -8.06
C GLN A 90 -4.46 16.61 -7.62
N GLY A 91 -5.17 16.06 -6.65
CA GLY A 91 -6.34 16.70 -6.07
C GLY A 91 -6.05 18.01 -5.34
N ALA A 92 -4.86 18.18 -4.75
CA ALA A 92 -4.44 19.41 -4.06
C ALA A 92 -4.35 20.62 -4.99
N THR A 93 -4.16 20.42 -6.30
CA THR A 93 -4.14 21.48 -7.31
C THR A 93 -5.53 21.94 -7.73
N LEU A 94 -6.58 21.25 -7.29
CA LEU A 94 -7.97 21.50 -7.63
C LEU A 94 -8.72 22.20 -6.49
N THR A 95 -9.69 23.02 -6.83
CA THR A 95 -10.69 23.52 -5.87
C THR A 95 -11.62 22.40 -5.44
N ASP A 96 -12.35 22.58 -4.34
CA ASP A 96 -13.34 21.60 -3.87
C ASP A 96 -14.45 21.36 -4.92
N ALA A 97 -14.85 22.40 -5.64
CA ALA A 97 -15.82 22.28 -6.71
C ALA A 97 -15.29 21.44 -7.87
N GLU A 98 -14.05 21.65 -8.29
CA GLU A 98 -13.40 20.87 -9.35
C GLU A 98 -13.20 19.41 -8.95
N ARG A 99 -12.76 19.13 -7.71
CA ARG A 99 -12.65 17.75 -7.19
C ARG A 99 -13.99 17.02 -7.26
N LYS A 100 -15.07 17.67 -6.82
CA LYS A 100 -16.41 17.09 -6.89
C LYS A 100 -16.89 16.92 -8.32
N ALA A 101 -16.67 17.90 -9.19
CA ALA A 101 -17.09 17.84 -10.59
C ALA A 101 -16.37 16.71 -11.35
N VAL A 102 -15.06 16.54 -11.19
CA VAL A 102 -14.32 15.47 -11.86
C VAL A 102 -14.68 14.10 -11.28
N ALA A 103 -14.96 14.01 -9.97
CA ALA A 103 -15.43 12.76 -9.36
C ALA A 103 -16.79 12.31 -9.94
N GLN A 104 -17.74 13.23 -10.12
CA GLN A 104 -19.03 12.93 -10.75
C GLN A 104 -18.90 12.61 -12.25
N TYR A 105 -18.03 13.33 -12.95
CA TYR A 105 -17.78 13.05 -14.37
C TYR A 105 -17.22 11.64 -14.59
N LEU A 106 -16.21 11.26 -13.80
CA LEU A 106 -15.58 9.94 -13.87
C LEU A 106 -16.55 8.82 -13.48
N ALA A 107 -17.32 9.01 -12.41
CA ALA A 107 -18.32 8.03 -11.98
C ALA A 107 -19.53 7.93 -12.91
N GLY A 108 -19.72 8.89 -13.81
CA GLY A 108 -20.87 8.98 -14.70
C GLY A 108 -22.21 9.20 -13.98
N ARG A 109 -22.19 9.59 -12.71
CA ARG A 109 -23.37 9.79 -11.85
C ARG A 109 -23.09 10.87 -10.78
N PRO A 110 -24.13 11.57 -10.30
CA PRO A 110 -23.99 12.52 -9.18
C PRO A 110 -23.61 11.77 -7.89
N PHE A 111 -23.14 12.54 -6.92
CA PHE A 111 -23.04 12.05 -5.55
C PHE A 111 -24.42 11.55 -5.12
N GLY A 112 -24.47 10.40 -4.51
CA GLY A 112 -25.68 9.92 -3.85
C GLY A 112 -26.15 10.92 -2.79
N PRO A 113 -27.41 10.83 -2.32
CA PRO A 113 -27.80 11.54 -1.13
C PRO A 113 -26.71 11.24 -0.09
N VAL A 114 -26.15 12.32 0.51
CA VAL A 114 -25.18 12.18 1.57
C VAL A 114 -25.83 11.34 2.65
N GLN A 115 -25.83 10.03 2.45
CA GLN A 115 -25.77 9.20 3.62
C GLN A 115 -24.49 9.68 4.30
N LYS A 116 -24.66 10.40 5.39
CA LYS A 116 -23.70 10.34 6.48
C LYS A 116 -23.69 8.84 6.84
N VAL A 117 -23.01 8.04 6.03
CA VAL A 117 -22.49 6.77 6.49
C VAL A 117 -21.45 7.25 7.48
N ALA A 118 -21.92 7.48 8.69
CA ALA A 118 -21.08 7.56 9.85
C ALA A 118 -20.09 6.43 9.62
N LEU A 119 -18.80 6.70 9.72
CA LEU A 119 -17.81 5.64 9.75
C LEU A 119 -18.38 4.67 10.77
N THR A 120 -19.07 3.63 10.28
CA THR A 120 -19.79 2.74 11.16
C THR A 120 -18.72 1.94 11.82
N ALA A 121 -18.60 2.10 13.13
CA ALA A 121 -17.70 1.29 13.95
C ALA A 121 -18.01 -0.22 13.81
N GLY A 122 -18.98 -0.57 12.96
CA GLY A 122 -19.46 -1.94 12.82
C GLY A 122 -20.36 -2.34 14.00
N LYS A 123 -20.61 -3.64 14.16
CA LYS A 123 -21.33 -4.17 15.32
C LYS A 123 -20.39 -4.12 16.54
N PRO A 124 -20.70 -3.38 17.60
CA PRO A 124 -19.90 -3.40 18.83
C PRO A 124 -19.82 -4.81 19.41
N CYS A 125 -18.70 -5.15 20.04
CA CYS A 125 -18.59 -6.40 20.78
C CYS A 125 -19.47 -6.32 22.04
N GLU A 126 -20.30 -7.32 22.24
CA GLU A 126 -21.05 -7.51 23.49
C GLU A 126 -20.07 -8.00 24.57
N ASN A 127 -19.95 -7.43 25.71
CA ASN A 127 -19.01 -7.83 26.77
C ASN A 127 -17.52 -7.85 26.31
N PRO A 128 -16.94 -6.70 25.96
CA PRO A 128 -15.58 -6.65 25.47
C PRO A 128 -14.59 -7.06 26.57
N ALA A 129 -13.91 -8.19 26.37
CA ALA A 129 -12.84 -8.63 27.25
C ALA A 129 -11.66 -7.63 27.24
N PRO A 130 -10.92 -7.46 28.35
CA PRO A 130 -9.64 -6.76 28.33
C PRO A 130 -8.68 -7.39 27.30
N MET A 131 -7.79 -6.57 26.75
CA MET A 131 -6.72 -7.07 25.88
C MET A 131 -5.77 -7.96 26.67
N GLY A 132 -5.46 -9.15 26.16
CA GLY A 132 -4.43 -10.01 26.72
C GLY A 132 -3.02 -9.45 26.51
N ASP A 133 -2.02 -10.08 27.13
CA ASP A 133 -0.63 -9.72 26.90
C ASP A 133 -0.15 -10.20 25.53
N PRO A 134 0.24 -9.29 24.61
CA PRO A 134 0.79 -9.67 23.31
C PRO A 134 2.05 -10.54 23.36
N ALA A 135 2.80 -10.52 24.44
CA ALA A 135 3.98 -11.37 24.60
C ALA A 135 3.63 -12.85 24.72
N THR A 136 2.47 -13.16 25.33
CA THR A 136 2.04 -14.54 25.63
C THR A 136 0.89 -15.03 24.75
N THR A 137 0.21 -14.13 24.05
CA THR A 137 -0.90 -14.48 23.15
C THR A 137 -0.44 -14.67 21.71
N PRO A 138 -1.19 -15.46 20.90
CA PRO A 138 -0.97 -15.52 19.46
C PRO A 138 -0.97 -14.14 18.83
N GLY A 139 -0.05 -13.88 17.91
CA GLY A 139 0.04 -12.57 17.29
C GLY A 139 0.81 -12.54 15.98
N TRP A 140 0.58 -11.47 15.23
CA TRP A 140 1.37 -11.00 14.11
C TRP A 140 1.47 -9.49 14.23
N SER A 141 2.67 -8.96 14.40
CA SER A 141 2.89 -7.51 14.54
C SER A 141 3.87 -6.98 13.50
N GLY A 142 3.54 -5.80 12.96
CA GLY A 142 4.34 -5.17 11.93
C GLY A 142 4.30 -5.88 10.58
N TRP A 143 5.16 -5.43 9.67
CA TRP A 143 5.22 -5.94 8.30
C TRP A 143 5.68 -7.41 8.25
N GLY A 144 6.76 -7.72 8.92
CA GLY A 144 7.47 -8.99 8.79
C GLY A 144 7.22 -10.01 9.89
N ASN A 145 6.37 -9.71 10.87
CA ASN A 145 6.14 -10.50 12.08
C ASN A 145 7.36 -10.63 13.02
N SER A 146 8.52 -10.20 12.59
CA SER A 146 9.76 -10.18 13.37
C SER A 146 10.57 -8.92 13.07
N LEU A 147 11.59 -8.62 13.87
CA LEU A 147 12.52 -7.52 13.63
C LEU A 147 13.31 -7.70 12.33
N GLU A 148 13.55 -8.94 11.95
CA GLU A 148 14.29 -9.37 10.76
C GLU A 148 13.42 -9.37 9.48
N ASN A 149 12.12 -9.08 9.57
CA ASN A 149 11.16 -9.08 8.45
C ASN A 149 11.10 -10.41 7.68
N THR A 150 11.22 -11.54 8.37
CA THR A 150 11.23 -12.88 7.74
C THR A 150 9.88 -13.33 7.22
N ARG A 151 8.77 -12.71 7.66
CA ARG A 151 7.39 -13.07 7.28
C ARG A 151 7.05 -14.55 7.50
N PHE A 152 7.67 -15.14 8.51
CA PHE A 152 7.41 -16.48 8.98
C PHE A 152 6.56 -16.45 10.25
N GLN A 153 5.60 -17.34 10.33
CA GLN A 153 4.83 -17.59 11.53
C GLN A 153 5.01 -19.05 11.97
N ASP A 154 5.48 -19.22 13.18
CA ASP A 154 5.61 -20.55 13.79
C ASP A 154 4.24 -21.20 14.10
N LYS A 155 4.26 -22.50 14.38
CA LYS A 155 3.04 -23.25 14.73
C LYS A 155 2.44 -22.81 16.07
N GLU A 156 3.26 -22.43 17.01
CA GLU A 156 2.80 -22.09 18.38
C GLU A 156 1.92 -20.84 18.37
N LYS A 157 2.37 -19.77 17.71
CA LYS A 157 1.63 -18.52 17.59
C LYS A 157 0.66 -18.52 16.41
N GLY A 158 0.98 -19.21 15.33
CA GLY A 158 0.17 -19.28 14.13
C GLY A 158 -1.04 -20.19 14.27
N GLY A 159 -0.87 -21.32 14.91
CA GLY A 159 -1.92 -22.33 15.08
C GLY A 159 -2.27 -23.10 13.79
N LEU A 160 -1.60 -22.81 12.66
CA LEU A 160 -1.82 -23.43 11.35
C LEU A 160 -0.52 -23.96 10.76
N THR A 161 -0.64 -25.06 10.03
CA THR A 161 0.42 -25.69 9.24
C THR A 161 -0.09 -26.01 7.82
N ALA A 162 0.77 -26.51 6.95
CA ALA A 162 0.37 -26.97 5.62
C ALA A 162 -0.78 -27.98 5.64
N ALA A 163 -0.85 -28.85 6.64
CA ALA A 163 -1.89 -29.87 6.77
C ALA A 163 -3.28 -29.30 7.05
N ASP A 164 -3.35 -28.13 7.66
CA ASP A 164 -4.61 -27.47 8.06
C ASP A 164 -5.25 -26.70 6.90
N LEU A 165 -4.47 -26.27 5.91
CA LEU A 165 -4.91 -25.38 4.83
C LEU A 165 -6.10 -25.92 4.02
N PRO A 166 -6.17 -27.20 3.62
CA PRO A 166 -7.32 -27.74 2.90
C PRO A 166 -8.63 -27.67 3.68
N HIS A 167 -8.57 -27.52 4.99
CA HIS A 167 -9.72 -27.47 5.90
C HIS A 167 -10.15 -26.05 6.25
N LEU A 168 -9.44 -25.03 5.80
CA LEU A 168 -9.81 -23.62 6.04
C LEU A 168 -11.15 -23.26 5.41
N LYS A 169 -12.00 -22.59 6.20
CA LYS A 169 -13.29 -22.05 5.79
C LYS A 169 -13.34 -20.55 6.08
N LEU A 170 -14.03 -19.81 5.22
CA LEU A 170 -14.37 -18.43 5.51
C LEU A 170 -15.30 -18.37 6.72
N LYS A 171 -14.88 -17.71 7.78
CA LYS A 171 -15.64 -17.52 9.03
C LYS A 171 -16.50 -16.29 8.96
N TRP A 172 -15.90 -15.17 8.59
CA TRP A 172 -16.59 -13.89 8.44
C TRP A 172 -15.85 -12.96 7.46
N ALA A 173 -16.57 -11.92 7.04
CA ALA A 173 -16.04 -10.84 6.24
C ALA A 173 -16.41 -9.49 6.87
N PHE A 174 -15.51 -8.49 6.79
CA PHE A 174 -15.73 -7.12 7.25
C PHE A 174 -15.55 -6.16 6.08
N GLY A 175 -16.51 -5.25 5.86
CA GLY A 175 -16.47 -4.28 4.78
C GLY A 175 -15.90 -2.95 5.23
N TYR A 176 -14.97 -2.39 4.45
CA TYR A 176 -14.51 -1.02 4.65
C TYR A 176 -15.42 -0.06 3.89
N ALA A 177 -16.08 0.87 4.61
CA ALA A 177 -17.02 1.81 4.00
C ALA A 177 -16.31 2.88 3.16
N ASN A 178 -16.83 3.16 1.97
CA ASN A 178 -16.40 4.27 1.12
C ASN A 178 -14.91 4.28 0.74
N VAL A 179 -14.30 3.11 0.58
CA VAL A 179 -12.93 2.96 0.09
C VAL A 179 -12.88 2.10 -1.17
N PRO A 180 -11.98 2.41 -2.12
CA PRO A 180 -11.81 1.63 -3.33
C PRO A 180 -10.79 0.50 -3.17
N ALA A 181 -10.09 0.43 -2.02
CA ALA A 181 -9.03 -0.53 -1.81
C ALA A 181 -8.90 -0.98 -0.34
N ALA A 182 -8.78 -2.30 -0.15
CA ALA A 182 -8.42 -2.96 1.10
C ALA A 182 -7.01 -3.52 0.96
N ARG A 183 -5.99 -2.75 1.37
CA ARG A 183 -4.58 -3.08 1.12
C ARG A 183 -3.66 -2.96 2.33
N THR A 184 -4.18 -2.48 3.45
CA THR A 184 -3.41 -2.37 4.69
C THR A 184 -3.21 -3.75 5.29
N GLN A 185 -1.97 -4.13 5.64
CA GLN A 185 -1.76 -5.41 6.32
C GLN A 185 -2.31 -5.33 7.75
N PRO A 186 -3.15 -6.30 8.16
CA PRO A 186 -3.62 -6.40 9.54
C PRO A 186 -2.49 -6.70 10.53
N ALA A 187 -2.75 -6.47 11.83
CA ALA A 187 -1.95 -6.98 12.94
C ALA A 187 -2.85 -7.68 13.96
N VAL A 188 -2.33 -8.74 14.59
CA VAL A 188 -2.99 -9.44 15.69
C VAL A 188 -2.12 -9.34 16.92
N ALA A 189 -2.67 -8.89 18.04
CA ALA A 189 -1.96 -8.83 19.32
C ALA A 189 -2.95 -8.82 20.49
N GLY A 190 -2.65 -9.54 21.55
CA GLY A 190 -3.45 -9.53 22.77
C GLY A 190 -4.92 -9.94 22.58
N GLY A 191 -5.21 -10.83 21.61
CA GLY A 191 -6.56 -11.26 21.28
C GLY A 191 -7.37 -10.22 20.49
N ARG A 192 -6.72 -9.24 19.86
CA ARG A 192 -7.35 -8.23 18.99
C ARG A 192 -6.76 -8.26 17.60
N LEU A 193 -7.62 -8.00 16.61
CA LEU A 193 -7.24 -7.81 15.21
C LEU A 193 -7.32 -6.32 14.89
N PHE A 194 -6.19 -5.70 14.61
CA PHE A 194 -6.09 -4.31 14.21
C PHE A 194 -6.05 -4.19 12.70
N VAL A 195 -6.91 -3.35 12.14
CA VAL A 195 -7.02 -3.13 10.70
C VAL A 195 -7.19 -1.65 10.39
N ALA A 196 -6.76 -1.22 9.23
CA ALA A 196 -6.90 0.17 8.80
C ALA A 196 -7.37 0.27 7.34
N SER A 197 -7.75 1.46 6.92
CA SER A 197 -8.27 1.70 5.58
C SER A 197 -7.79 3.01 4.95
N ASP A 198 -7.92 3.11 3.64
CA ASP A 198 -7.52 4.28 2.85
C ASP A 198 -8.33 5.56 3.16
N ASN A 199 -9.43 5.46 3.90
CA ASN A 199 -10.16 6.64 4.40
C ASN A 199 -9.68 7.10 5.79
N GLY A 200 -8.66 6.45 6.37
CA GLY A 200 -8.08 6.79 7.67
C GLY A 200 -8.79 6.18 8.88
N ALA A 201 -9.77 5.31 8.69
CA ALA A 201 -10.35 4.56 9.80
C ALA A 201 -9.42 3.42 10.22
N VAL A 202 -9.17 3.30 11.51
CA VAL A 202 -8.41 2.22 12.16
C VAL A 202 -9.33 1.55 13.16
N TYR A 203 -9.39 0.23 13.12
CA TYR A 203 -10.30 -0.56 13.95
C TYR A 203 -9.53 -1.57 14.80
N ALA A 204 -10.03 -1.82 16.00
CA ALA A 204 -9.75 -3.06 16.71
C ALA A 204 -10.97 -3.97 16.65
N LEU A 205 -10.78 -5.14 16.10
CA LEU A 205 -11.83 -6.15 15.92
C LEU A 205 -11.53 -7.38 16.77
N ASP A 206 -12.57 -8.11 17.11
CA ASP A 206 -12.42 -9.46 17.64
C ASP A 206 -12.05 -10.41 16.49
N PRO A 207 -10.95 -11.15 16.59
CA PRO A 207 -10.49 -12.00 15.49
C PRO A 207 -11.46 -13.16 15.18
N ALA A 208 -12.22 -13.66 16.15
CA ALA A 208 -13.13 -14.78 15.98
C ALA A 208 -14.46 -14.37 15.33
N THR A 209 -14.97 -13.16 15.61
CA THR A 209 -16.32 -12.75 15.23
C THR A 209 -16.36 -11.54 14.29
N GLY A 210 -15.29 -10.73 14.24
CA GLY A 210 -15.24 -9.48 13.49
C GLY A 210 -16.06 -8.34 14.13
N CYS A 211 -16.55 -8.48 15.39
CA CYS A 211 -17.15 -7.37 16.11
C CYS A 211 -16.10 -6.30 16.45
N THR A 212 -16.52 -5.06 16.69
CA THR A 212 -15.61 -3.93 16.87
C THR A 212 -15.49 -3.57 18.35
N TYR A 213 -14.25 -3.52 18.84
CA TYR A 213 -13.94 -3.00 20.17
C TYR A 213 -13.90 -1.47 20.15
N TRP A 214 -13.19 -0.90 19.19
CA TRP A 214 -13.08 0.54 19.00
C TRP A 214 -12.74 0.91 17.55
N MET A 215 -12.97 2.16 17.21
CA MET A 215 -12.54 2.78 15.94
C MET A 215 -11.85 4.10 16.25
N PHE A 216 -10.72 4.33 15.57
CA PHE A 216 -9.97 5.59 15.56
C PHE A 216 -10.01 6.20 14.16
N LYS A 217 -10.01 7.55 14.08
CA LYS A 217 -9.95 8.27 12.79
C LYS A 217 -8.64 9.03 12.67
N ALA A 218 -7.76 8.60 11.78
CA ALA A 218 -6.55 9.33 11.39
C ALA A 218 -6.89 10.53 10.47
N ALA A 219 -5.97 11.49 10.38
CA ALA A 219 -6.14 12.71 9.57
C ALA A 219 -6.21 12.40 8.06
N ALA A 220 -5.54 11.35 7.60
CA ALA A 220 -5.54 10.90 6.21
C ALA A 220 -5.60 9.37 6.12
N GLY A 221 -5.69 8.84 4.89
CA GLY A 221 -5.68 7.40 4.64
C GLY A 221 -4.45 6.71 5.22
N VAL A 222 -4.65 5.53 5.82
CA VAL A 222 -3.59 4.71 6.43
C VAL A 222 -3.21 3.57 5.49
N PRO A 223 -2.09 3.67 4.75
CA PRO A 223 -1.66 2.63 3.81
C PRO A 223 -0.68 1.61 4.41
N THR A 224 -0.21 1.83 5.64
CA THR A 224 0.85 1.04 6.26
C THR A 224 0.31 -0.25 6.88
N ALA A 225 1.16 -1.28 7.01
CA ALA A 225 0.93 -2.33 7.99
C ALA A 225 0.93 -1.72 9.41
N LEU A 226 0.20 -2.36 10.32
CA LEU A 226 0.10 -1.92 11.71
C LEU A 226 1.12 -2.68 12.56
N SER A 227 1.82 -1.96 13.45
CA SER A 227 2.71 -2.55 14.42
C SER A 227 2.16 -2.35 15.84
N VAL A 228 2.37 -3.32 16.70
CA VAL A 228 1.96 -3.24 18.11
C VAL A 228 3.19 -3.38 18.99
N ALA A 229 3.39 -2.45 19.93
CA ALA A 229 4.55 -2.46 20.81
C ALA A 229 4.20 -1.91 22.21
N PRO A 230 4.96 -2.31 23.24
CA PRO A 230 4.76 -1.79 24.58
C PRO A 230 5.14 -0.29 24.65
N TYR A 231 4.40 0.46 25.42
CA TYR A 231 4.69 1.86 25.74
C TYR A 231 4.36 2.17 27.21
N ARG A 232 4.89 3.28 27.71
CA ARG A 232 4.53 3.84 29.01
C ARG A 232 3.70 5.10 28.82
N SER A 233 2.51 5.13 29.41
CA SER A 233 1.66 6.31 29.38
C SER A 233 2.26 7.44 30.22
N ALA A 234 1.87 8.69 29.94
CA ALA A 234 2.26 9.84 30.74
C ALA A 234 1.86 9.73 32.24
N ALA A 235 0.83 8.96 32.54
CA ALA A 235 0.41 8.64 33.91
C ALA A 235 1.22 7.50 34.56
N GLY A 236 2.26 6.98 33.89
CA GLY A 236 3.16 5.93 34.40
C GLY A 236 2.64 4.49 34.22
N GLY A 237 1.47 4.28 33.63
CA GLY A 237 0.94 2.94 33.35
C GLY A 237 1.61 2.30 32.12
N ASN A 238 1.81 0.97 32.17
CA ASN A 238 2.24 0.20 31.01
C ASN A 238 1.03 -0.12 30.12
N GLY A 239 1.22 -0.07 28.80
CA GLY A 239 0.22 -0.42 27.81
C GLY A 239 0.86 -0.88 26.51
N TYR A 240 0.03 -1.15 25.52
CA TYR A 240 0.47 -1.42 24.15
C TYR A 240 -0.08 -0.36 23.21
N ALA A 241 0.73 0.11 22.28
CA ALA A 241 0.32 1.07 21.25
C ALA A 241 0.24 0.39 19.89
N VAL A 242 -0.80 0.73 19.13
CA VAL A 242 -0.89 0.48 17.69
C VAL A 242 -0.19 1.63 16.99
N LEU A 243 0.85 1.31 16.23
CA LEU A 243 1.72 2.25 15.52
C LEU A 243 1.44 2.18 14.03
N PHE A 244 1.25 3.33 13.39
CA PHE A 244 1.01 3.43 11.94
C PHE A 244 1.34 4.82 11.41
N GLY A 245 1.35 4.95 10.09
CA GLY A 245 1.52 6.23 9.41
C GLY A 245 0.37 6.51 8.44
N ASP A 246 0.22 7.78 8.06
CA ASP A 246 -0.78 8.19 7.09
C ASP A 246 -0.17 8.82 5.82
N ARG A 247 -1.04 9.11 4.84
CA ARG A 247 -0.66 9.73 3.56
C ARG A 247 -0.26 11.19 3.64
N GLN A 248 -0.33 11.78 4.81
CA GLN A 248 0.16 13.13 5.08
C GLN A 248 1.44 13.13 5.92
N ALA A 249 2.17 12.02 5.99
CA ALA A 249 3.38 11.85 6.80
C ALA A 249 3.18 12.14 8.29
N ASN A 250 1.99 11.86 8.83
CA ASN A 250 1.79 11.81 10.27
C ASN A 250 2.03 10.37 10.76
N ALA A 251 2.87 10.23 11.78
CA ALA A 251 3.04 8.99 12.53
C ALA A 251 2.14 9.02 13.78
N TYR A 252 1.57 7.89 14.14
CA TYR A 252 0.63 7.75 15.24
C TYR A 252 1.01 6.64 16.19
N ALA A 253 0.73 6.86 17.48
CA ALA A 253 0.52 5.81 18.47
C ALA A 253 -0.90 5.95 19.02
N VAL A 254 -1.64 4.85 18.98
CA VAL A 254 -2.99 4.75 19.52
C VAL A 254 -3.00 3.62 20.55
N ASP A 255 -3.52 3.88 21.73
CA ASP A 255 -3.60 2.86 22.78
C ASP A 255 -4.42 1.65 22.31
N ALA A 256 -3.80 0.48 22.32
CA ALA A 256 -4.37 -0.73 21.74
C ALA A 256 -5.62 -1.25 22.48
N GLN A 257 -5.73 -0.96 23.79
CA GLN A 257 -6.89 -1.34 24.59
C GLN A 257 -8.09 -0.44 24.31
N THR A 258 -7.88 0.88 24.21
CA THR A 258 -8.96 1.87 24.25
C THR A 258 -9.23 2.61 22.95
N GLY A 259 -8.30 2.55 21.99
CA GLY A 259 -8.38 3.33 20.75
C GLY A 259 -8.09 4.83 20.93
N LYS A 260 -7.64 5.27 22.10
CA LYS A 260 -7.28 6.67 22.34
C LYS A 260 -5.92 7.00 21.76
N GLN A 261 -5.80 8.18 21.16
CA GLN A 261 -4.52 8.67 20.65
C GLN A 261 -3.56 8.90 21.83
N VAL A 262 -2.38 8.28 21.76
CA VAL A 262 -1.27 8.54 22.67
C VAL A 262 -0.50 9.75 22.19
N TRP A 263 -0.07 9.72 20.93
CA TRP A 263 0.55 10.84 20.24
C TRP A 263 0.33 10.78 18.72
N MET A 264 0.51 11.93 18.08
CA MET A 264 0.63 12.09 16.62
C MET A 264 1.79 13.03 16.34
N THR A 265 2.69 12.66 15.44
CA THR A 265 3.84 13.47 15.05
C THR A 265 3.88 13.63 13.54
N LYS A 266 3.87 14.88 13.08
CA LYS A 266 4.10 15.24 11.68
C LYS A 266 5.60 15.13 11.37
N LEU A 267 5.98 14.18 10.52
CA LEU A 267 7.40 13.90 10.24
C LEU A 267 7.96 14.68 9.06
N ASP A 268 7.10 15.11 8.16
CA ASP A 268 7.50 15.91 7.01
C ASP A 268 6.36 16.84 6.58
N THR A 269 6.70 18.06 6.17
CA THR A 269 5.76 19.08 5.72
C THR A 269 5.65 19.18 4.20
N HIS A 270 6.50 18.44 3.48
CA HIS A 270 6.43 18.41 2.02
C HIS A 270 5.08 17.82 1.57
N PRO A 271 4.35 18.48 0.63
CA PRO A 271 2.98 18.05 0.26
C PRO A 271 2.90 16.64 -0.34
N SER A 272 4.01 16.15 -0.89
CA SER A 272 4.10 14.79 -1.45
C SER A 272 4.55 13.74 -0.44
N ALA A 273 4.96 14.15 0.76
CA ALA A 273 5.46 13.22 1.77
C ALA A 273 4.34 12.34 2.33
N ALA A 274 4.60 11.04 2.42
CA ALA A 274 3.69 10.06 2.99
C ALA A 274 4.46 8.96 3.73
N ILE A 275 3.80 8.32 4.69
CA ILE A 275 4.31 7.11 5.34
C ILE A 275 3.56 5.93 4.74
N THR A 276 4.26 5.04 4.05
CA THR A 276 3.69 3.86 3.39
C THR A 276 4.34 2.55 3.84
N GLY A 277 5.60 2.59 4.27
CA GLY A 277 6.23 1.50 5.01
C GLY A 277 5.73 1.44 6.45
N ALA A 278 5.61 0.23 7.02
CA ALA A 278 5.20 0.07 8.40
C ALA A 278 6.24 0.64 9.37
N PRO A 279 5.83 1.36 10.43
CA PRO A 279 6.72 1.71 11.53
C PRO A 279 7.30 0.45 12.19
N ALA A 280 8.61 0.45 12.46
CA ALA A 280 9.32 -0.66 13.10
C ALA A 280 9.70 -0.28 14.54
N PRO A 281 8.99 -0.80 15.57
CA PRO A 281 9.31 -0.52 16.97
C PRO A 281 10.44 -1.43 17.48
N TYR A 282 11.38 -0.86 18.22
CA TYR A 282 12.42 -1.59 18.94
C TYR A 282 13.03 -0.72 20.05
N ASP A 283 13.23 -1.30 21.21
CA ASP A 283 13.95 -0.73 22.35
C ASP A 283 13.53 0.72 22.70
N GLY A 284 12.23 0.92 22.92
CA GLY A 284 11.66 2.23 23.25
C GLY A 284 11.63 3.24 22.12
N ARG A 285 11.96 2.84 20.89
CA ARG A 285 11.97 3.68 19.69
C ARG A 285 11.03 3.14 18.62
N VAL A 286 10.63 4.03 17.71
CA VAL A 286 9.86 3.68 16.51
C VAL A 286 10.58 4.26 15.29
N TYR A 287 10.98 3.41 14.36
CA TYR A 287 11.64 3.82 13.12
C TYR A 287 10.60 3.94 12.01
N VAL A 288 10.48 5.12 11.42
CA VAL A 288 9.40 5.47 10.47
C VAL A 288 10.00 5.94 9.15
N PRO A 289 9.77 5.20 8.05
CA PRO A 289 10.24 5.58 6.71
C PRO A 289 9.29 6.58 6.05
N ILE A 290 9.82 7.43 5.17
CA ILE A 290 9.05 8.45 4.43
C ILE A 290 9.38 8.40 2.94
N GLN A 291 8.33 8.39 2.11
CA GLN A 291 8.41 8.46 0.66
C GLN A 291 7.63 9.65 0.08
N GLY A 292 7.91 9.99 -1.19
CA GLY A 292 7.24 11.03 -1.96
C GLY A 292 6.20 10.49 -2.92
N VAL A 293 4.98 10.26 -2.47
CA VAL A 293 3.92 9.64 -3.29
C VAL A 293 3.43 10.50 -4.45
N GLY A 294 3.52 11.83 -4.32
CA GLY A 294 2.86 12.74 -5.26
C GLY A 294 3.79 13.37 -6.27
N GLU A 295 5.02 13.67 -5.90
CA GLU A 295 5.93 14.45 -6.75
C GLU A 295 6.48 13.60 -7.89
N GLU A 296 6.91 12.40 -7.61
CA GLU A 296 7.28 11.43 -8.64
C GLU A 296 6.13 11.18 -9.63
N GLY A 297 4.90 11.01 -9.11
CA GLY A 297 3.69 10.78 -9.90
C GLY A 297 3.21 12.00 -10.71
N GLN A 298 3.61 13.21 -10.36
CA GLN A 298 3.34 14.42 -11.15
C GLN A 298 4.43 14.65 -12.19
N GLY A 299 5.69 14.35 -11.84
CA GLY A 299 6.83 14.51 -12.73
C GLY A 299 6.82 15.87 -13.44
N ILE A 300 6.92 15.85 -14.76
CA ILE A 300 6.91 17.06 -15.62
C ILE A 300 5.60 17.85 -15.58
N HIS A 301 4.51 17.29 -15.04
CA HIS A 301 3.20 17.92 -14.94
C HIS A 301 2.97 18.64 -13.61
N ALA A 302 3.98 18.69 -12.74
CA ALA A 302 3.89 19.40 -11.47
C ALA A 302 3.64 20.90 -11.69
N ALA A 303 2.50 21.40 -11.23
CA ALA A 303 2.06 22.78 -11.48
C ALA A 303 3.02 23.88 -10.97
N LYS A 304 3.92 23.54 -10.04
CA LYS A 304 4.91 24.45 -9.44
C LYS A 304 6.36 24.11 -9.83
N GLY A 305 6.55 23.20 -10.78
CA GLY A 305 7.85 22.65 -11.12
C GLY A 305 8.18 21.41 -10.28
N CYS A 306 9.25 20.70 -10.66
CA CYS A 306 9.65 19.43 -10.06
C CYS A 306 11.18 19.37 -9.92
N CYS A 307 11.77 18.69 -8.94
CA CYS A 307 11.18 18.05 -7.77
C CYS A 307 11.98 18.43 -6.54
N THR A 308 11.34 18.48 -5.38
CA THR A 308 11.97 18.98 -4.15
C THR A 308 11.88 18.01 -2.97
N PHE A 309 11.16 16.92 -3.11
CA PHE A 309 11.05 15.88 -2.10
C PHE A 309 12.38 15.16 -1.86
N ARG A 310 12.67 14.84 -0.61
CA ARG A 310 13.77 13.95 -0.19
C ARG A 310 13.25 12.82 0.68
N GLY A 311 13.55 11.57 0.32
CA GLY A 311 13.29 10.41 1.16
C GLY A 311 14.00 10.53 2.52
N SER A 312 13.42 9.94 3.54
CA SER A 312 14.02 9.95 4.89
C SER A 312 13.54 8.81 5.75
N VAL A 313 14.25 8.54 6.83
CA VAL A 313 13.82 7.72 7.96
C VAL A 313 14.04 8.48 9.26
N SER A 314 13.09 8.35 10.17
CA SER A 314 13.14 9.00 11.49
C SER A 314 13.04 7.97 12.59
N ALA A 315 13.77 8.16 13.69
CA ALA A 315 13.50 7.47 14.95
C ALA A 315 12.74 8.39 15.89
N LEU A 316 11.68 7.86 16.49
CA LEU A 316 10.86 8.54 17.48
C LEU A 316 10.95 7.80 18.82
N ASP A 317 10.83 8.54 19.91
CA ASP A 317 10.56 7.97 21.22
C ASP A 317 9.14 7.39 21.24
N ILE A 318 9.00 6.13 21.61
CA ILE A 318 7.71 5.41 21.53
C ILE A 318 6.65 5.96 22.47
N ASN A 319 7.05 6.54 23.60
CA ASN A 319 6.14 7.03 24.62
C ASN A 319 5.57 8.42 24.30
N SER A 320 6.39 9.28 23.69
CA SER A 320 6.06 10.68 23.45
C SER A 320 5.88 11.07 21.99
N GLY A 321 6.35 10.23 21.05
CA GLY A 321 6.39 10.57 19.63
C GLY A 321 7.45 11.63 19.27
N LYS A 322 8.33 12.02 20.20
CA LYS A 322 9.40 12.99 19.94
C LYS A 322 10.40 12.41 18.95
N VAL A 323 10.73 13.17 17.91
CA VAL A 323 11.77 12.80 16.95
C VAL A 323 13.13 12.85 17.67
N LEU A 324 13.84 11.72 17.67
CA LEU A 324 15.18 11.56 18.24
C LEU A 324 16.25 11.88 17.20
N TRP A 325 16.05 11.41 15.97
CA TRP A 325 16.87 11.74 14.82
C TRP A 325 16.04 11.57 13.53
N LYS A 326 16.47 12.25 12.46
CA LYS A 326 15.94 12.11 11.08
C LYS A 326 17.11 12.09 10.12
N THR A 327 17.18 11.10 9.23
CA THR A 327 18.21 10.95 8.21
C THR A 327 17.58 11.01 6.83
N TYR A 328 18.05 11.92 5.98
CA TYR A 328 17.65 12.01 4.59
C TYR A 328 18.47 11.06 3.72
N THR A 329 17.82 10.45 2.73
CA THR A 329 18.48 9.62 1.71
C THR A 329 19.20 10.45 0.67
N VAL A 330 18.72 11.67 0.40
CA VAL A 330 19.41 12.68 -0.41
C VAL A 330 19.99 13.73 0.52
N ALA A 331 21.31 13.77 0.64
CA ALA A 331 22.00 14.64 1.61
C ALA A 331 21.88 16.13 1.24
N GLU A 332 22.00 16.45 -0.05
CA GLU A 332 21.90 17.81 -0.55
C GLU A 332 20.44 18.28 -0.63
N GLU A 333 20.18 19.52 -0.23
CA GLU A 333 18.87 20.13 -0.45
C GLU A 333 18.65 20.44 -1.94
N PRO A 334 17.43 20.17 -2.47
CA PRO A 334 17.12 20.46 -3.85
C PRO A 334 17.30 21.94 -4.18
N LYS A 335 18.07 22.23 -5.23
CA LYS A 335 18.33 23.59 -5.73
C LYS A 335 17.73 23.77 -7.11
N LEU A 336 17.46 25.02 -7.49
CA LEU A 336 17.05 25.35 -8.84
C LEU A 336 18.16 24.95 -9.83
N ARG A 337 17.83 24.10 -10.79
CA ARG A 337 18.74 23.60 -11.84
C ARG A 337 18.49 24.24 -13.19
N GLY A 338 17.32 24.81 -13.40
CA GLY A 338 16.94 25.44 -14.66
C GLY A 338 15.44 25.62 -14.79
N LYS A 339 15.00 25.82 -16.03
CA LYS A 339 13.57 25.90 -16.37
C LYS A 339 13.27 24.91 -17.50
N ALA A 340 12.13 24.24 -17.40
CA ALA A 340 11.56 23.47 -18.49
C ALA A 340 11.11 24.37 -19.65
N THR A 341 10.86 23.80 -20.83
CA THR A 341 10.28 24.51 -21.98
C THR A 341 8.92 25.15 -21.66
N SER A 342 8.20 24.60 -20.70
CA SER A 342 6.96 25.16 -20.13
C SER A 342 7.18 26.43 -19.29
N GLY A 343 8.44 26.82 -19.02
CA GLY A 343 8.80 27.91 -18.12
C GLY A 343 8.81 27.52 -16.64
N LEU A 344 8.39 26.30 -16.27
CA LEU A 344 8.38 25.82 -14.89
C LEU A 344 9.79 25.53 -14.39
N PRO A 345 10.09 25.77 -13.09
CA PRO A 345 11.40 25.51 -12.53
C PRO A 345 11.66 23.99 -12.40
N ILE A 346 12.93 23.60 -12.63
CA ILE A 346 13.47 22.26 -12.40
C ILE A 346 14.37 22.35 -11.17
N TYR A 347 14.09 21.49 -10.18
CA TYR A 347 14.89 21.40 -8.95
C TYR A 347 15.56 20.01 -8.88
N GLY A 348 16.61 19.91 -8.11
CA GLY A 348 17.29 18.64 -7.80
C GLY A 348 18.55 18.85 -6.95
N PRO A 349 19.11 17.75 -6.43
CA PRO A 349 18.61 16.37 -6.50
C PRO A 349 17.36 16.13 -5.65
N SER A 350 16.55 15.13 -6.00
CA SER A 350 15.31 14.82 -5.29
C SER A 350 14.94 13.33 -5.40
N GLY A 351 13.97 12.88 -4.62
CA GLY A 351 13.47 11.50 -4.65
C GLY A 351 14.08 10.62 -3.57
N VAL A 352 14.45 9.41 -3.96
CA VAL A 352 15.06 8.37 -3.12
C VAL A 352 14.20 8.05 -1.90
N GLY A 353 12.90 7.84 -2.13
CA GLY A 353 11.93 7.54 -1.10
C GLY A 353 12.16 6.19 -0.43
N ILE A 354 11.81 6.07 0.85
CA ILE A 354 11.79 4.79 1.57
C ILE A 354 10.34 4.40 1.77
N TRP A 355 9.87 3.37 1.08
CA TRP A 355 8.49 2.91 1.14
C TRP A 355 8.32 1.46 1.60
N SER A 356 9.44 0.78 1.85
CA SER A 356 9.53 -0.48 2.56
C SER A 356 9.55 -0.27 4.09
N SER A 357 9.21 -1.32 4.84
CA SER A 357 9.33 -1.31 6.29
C SER A 357 10.78 -1.55 6.70
N PRO A 358 11.32 -0.79 7.67
CA PRO A 358 12.69 -1.00 8.15
C PRO A 358 12.89 -2.38 8.78
N THR A 359 14.09 -2.94 8.61
CA THR A 359 14.53 -4.19 9.24
C THR A 359 15.54 -3.87 10.32
N ILE A 360 15.42 -4.50 11.48
CA ILE A 360 16.26 -4.23 12.65
C ILE A 360 17.20 -5.39 12.89
N ASP A 361 18.50 -5.10 12.84
CA ASP A 361 19.58 -6.02 13.20
C ASP A 361 20.09 -5.67 14.60
N VAL A 362 19.60 -6.41 15.57
CA VAL A 362 19.97 -6.22 16.98
C VAL A 362 21.44 -6.52 17.22
N LYS A 363 21.98 -7.54 16.55
CA LYS A 363 23.38 -7.98 16.68
C LYS A 363 24.37 -6.89 16.27
N ARG A 364 24.09 -6.24 15.12
CA ARG A 364 24.96 -5.19 14.55
C ARG A 364 24.55 -3.78 14.98
N LYS A 365 23.43 -3.63 15.68
CA LYS A 365 22.80 -2.35 16.04
C LYS A 365 22.52 -1.49 14.79
N LEU A 366 22.05 -2.14 13.72
CA LEU A 366 21.78 -1.52 12.44
C LEU A 366 20.29 -1.56 12.08
N LEU A 367 19.87 -0.53 11.39
CA LEU A 367 18.59 -0.42 10.71
C LEU A 367 18.82 -0.55 9.22
N TYR A 368 18.23 -1.53 8.57
CA TYR A 368 18.27 -1.66 7.11
C TYR A 368 17.00 -1.08 6.49
N VAL A 369 17.18 -0.24 5.48
CA VAL A 369 16.10 0.29 4.66
C VAL A 369 16.45 0.12 3.19
N SER A 370 15.45 -0.11 2.35
CA SER A 370 15.59 -0.15 0.91
C SER A 370 14.97 1.09 0.28
N THR A 371 15.56 1.58 -0.80
CA THR A 371 15.22 2.87 -1.40
C THR A 371 14.72 2.73 -2.84
N GLY A 372 13.93 3.71 -3.27
CA GLY A 372 13.54 3.89 -4.65
C GLY A 372 14.51 4.79 -5.43
N ASN A 373 14.13 5.07 -6.66
CA ASN A 373 14.86 5.88 -7.61
C ASN A 373 14.99 7.35 -7.20
N ALA A 374 15.93 8.07 -7.80
CA ALA A 374 15.94 9.53 -7.81
C ALA A 374 14.87 10.06 -8.78
N TYR A 375 14.27 11.26 -8.51
CA TYR A 375 13.26 11.86 -9.38
C TYR A 375 13.86 12.84 -10.39
N THR A 376 14.95 13.49 -10.02
CA THR A 376 15.64 14.48 -10.86
C THR A 376 17.16 14.37 -10.73
N ASP A 377 17.87 14.84 -11.75
CA ASP A 377 19.32 14.95 -11.75
C ASP A 377 19.87 15.85 -10.62
N PRO A 378 21.09 15.58 -10.13
CA PRO A 378 21.98 14.47 -10.51
C PRO A 378 21.56 13.15 -9.86
N PRO A 379 21.94 12.01 -10.47
CA PRO A 379 21.75 10.68 -9.87
C PRO A 379 22.32 10.60 -8.47
N GLN A 380 21.68 9.80 -7.63
CA GLN A 380 22.05 9.65 -6.22
C GLN A 380 22.60 8.23 -5.97
N HIS A 381 23.72 8.12 -5.26
CA HIS A 381 24.32 6.82 -4.90
C HIS A 381 23.49 6.03 -3.88
N THR A 382 22.48 6.68 -3.30
CA THR A 382 21.54 6.09 -2.35
C THR A 382 20.25 5.61 -2.99
N SER A 383 20.04 5.84 -4.31
CA SER A 383 18.89 5.31 -5.04
C SER A 383 19.07 3.83 -5.36
N ASP A 384 17.96 3.10 -5.42
CA ASP A 384 17.93 1.67 -5.75
C ASP A 384 18.96 0.86 -4.97
N ALA A 385 18.98 1.11 -3.67
CA ALA A 385 19.99 0.66 -2.74
C ALA A 385 19.40 0.06 -1.45
N VAL A 386 20.21 -0.70 -0.74
CA VAL A 386 20.01 -1.01 0.67
C VAL A 386 20.96 -0.13 1.48
N LEU A 387 20.43 0.59 2.44
CA LEU A 387 21.17 1.43 3.37
C LEU A 387 21.16 0.78 4.75
N ALA A 388 22.32 0.75 5.40
CA ALA A 388 22.43 0.43 6.83
C ALA A 388 22.66 1.70 7.64
N LEU A 389 21.81 1.94 8.61
CA LEU A 389 21.89 3.08 9.50
C LEU A 389 22.13 2.60 10.95
N ASP A 390 22.88 3.37 11.69
CA ASP A 390 23.05 3.16 13.13
C ASP A 390 21.72 3.40 13.87
N LEU A 391 21.25 2.43 14.66
CA LEU A 391 19.98 2.50 15.38
C LEU A 391 19.91 3.69 16.35
N ALA A 392 21.02 4.04 16.97
CA ALA A 392 21.04 5.09 17.98
C ALA A 392 21.05 6.51 17.38
N THR A 393 21.79 6.70 16.27
CA THR A 393 22.12 8.02 15.73
C THR A 393 21.53 8.31 14.37
N GLY A 394 21.09 7.28 13.63
CA GLY A 394 20.65 7.39 12.24
C GLY A 394 21.77 7.60 11.23
N ALA A 395 23.04 7.54 11.64
CA ALA A 395 24.17 7.69 10.73
C ALA A 395 24.24 6.54 9.73
N ILE A 396 24.32 6.85 8.43
CA ILE A 396 24.51 5.84 7.38
C ILE A 396 25.89 5.22 7.53
N LYS A 397 25.95 3.92 7.74
CA LYS A 397 27.18 3.14 7.90
C LYS A 397 27.70 2.61 6.57
N TRP A 398 26.80 2.16 5.72
CA TRP A 398 27.09 1.73 4.36
C TRP A 398 25.87 1.85 3.43
N VAL A 399 26.14 1.88 2.14
CA VAL A 399 25.16 1.89 1.06
C VAL A 399 25.54 0.80 0.06
N SER A 400 24.60 -0.07 -0.29
CA SER A 400 24.75 -1.08 -1.33
C SER A 400 23.79 -0.77 -2.48
N GLN A 401 24.25 0.02 -3.45
CA GLN A 401 23.50 0.38 -4.65
C GLN A 401 23.64 -0.73 -5.70
N VAL A 402 22.52 -1.24 -6.22
CA VAL A 402 22.54 -2.29 -7.25
C VAL A 402 22.24 -1.77 -8.66
N LEU A 403 21.60 -0.61 -8.75
CA LEU A 403 21.30 0.05 -10.03
C LEU A 403 21.72 1.53 -9.95
N PRO A 404 22.92 1.89 -10.43
CA PRO A 404 23.32 3.28 -10.49
C PRO A 404 22.58 4.03 -11.60
N ASN A 405 22.42 5.34 -11.44
CA ASN A 405 21.84 6.25 -12.44
C ASN A 405 20.36 6.01 -12.75
N ASP A 406 19.60 5.35 -11.88
CA ASP A 406 18.15 5.28 -12.03
C ASP A 406 17.53 6.61 -11.56
N VAL A 407 17.31 7.50 -12.52
CA VAL A 407 16.61 8.77 -12.33
C VAL A 407 15.34 8.71 -13.16
N TRP A 408 14.19 8.68 -12.50
CA TRP A 408 12.92 8.47 -13.18
C TRP A 408 11.81 9.34 -12.56
N ALA A 409 10.94 9.88 -13.43
CA ALA A 409 9.71 10.54 -13.03
C ALA A 409 8.61 10.26 -14.05
N MET A 410 7.38 10.21 -13.56
CA MET A 410 6.20 9.90 -14.38
C MET A 410 6.03 10.93 -15.52
N GLY A 411 5.62 10.47 -16.68
CA GLY A 411 5.43 11.29 -17.87
C GLY A 411 6.70 11.50 -18.70
N CYS A 412 7.88 11.24 -18.14
CA CYS A 412 9.13 11.38 -18.88
C CYS A 412 9.30 10.30 -19.97
N ALA A 413 8.80 9.10 -19.75
CA ALA A 413 8.85 8.00 -20.73
C ALA A 413 8.10 8.29 -22.04
N ALA A 414 7.10 9.19 -22.00
CA ALA A 414 6.29 9.54 -23.16
C ALA A 414 6.82 10.71 -23.98
N THR A 415 7.82 11.44 -23.45
CA THR A 415 8.28 12.70 -24.04
C THR A 415 9.80 12.74 -24.12
N ASN A 416 10.45 12.04 -24.98
CA ASN A 416 11.91 12.22 -25.22
C ASN A 416 12.31 13.65 -25.68
N ALA A 417 11.51 14.66 -25.33
CA ALA A 417 11.76 16.03 -25.71
C ALA A 417 12.77 16.70 -24.76
N PRO A 418 13.80 17.35 -25.26
CA PRO A 418 14.76 18.07 -24.45
C PRO A 418 14.07 19.20 -23.65
N ASN A 419 14.57 19.48 -22.45
CA ASN A 419 14.11 20.57 -21.57
C ASN A 419 12.65 20.46 -21.08
N THR A 420 12.09 19.27 -20.96
CA THR A 420 10.75 19.06 -20.39
C THR A 420 10.74 19.04 -18.86
N GLY A 421 11.90 19.05 -18.20
CA GLY A 421 12.06 18.80 -16.77
C GLY A 421 12.34 17.33 -16.46
N CYS A 422 12.43 16.51 -17.49
CA CYS A 422 12.86 15.10 -17.36
C CYS A 422 14.37 15.01 -17.15
N PRO A 423 14.85 13.89 -16.52
CA PRO A 423 16.27 13.60 -16.40
C PRO A 423 16.94 13.52 -17.76
N ALA A 424 18.22 13.85 -17.81
CA ALA A 424 19.02 13.78 -19.03
C ALA A 424 19.06 12.35 -19.63
N THR A 425 19.09 11.36 -18.76
CA THR A 425 18.94 9.94 -19.10
C THR A 425 17.86 9.35 -18.22
N LEU A 426 16.75 8.92 -18.83
CA LEU A 426 15.65 8.32 -18.11
C LEU A 426 16.04 6.94 -17.61
N GLY A 427 15.89 6.72 -16.30
CA GLY A 427 16.03 5.44 -15.63
C GLY A 427 14.87 4.47 -15.92
N GLN A 428 14.87 3.35 -15.22
CA GLN A 428 13.92 2.25 -15.46
C GLN A 428 12.85 2.10 -14.38
N ASP A 429 12.91 2.89 -13.29
CA ASP A 429 11.99 2.77 -12.14
C ASP A 429 12.10 1.38 -11.47
N TYR A 430 13.30 0.94 -11.19
CA TYR A 430 13.57 -0.38 -10.61
C TYR A 430 13.80 -0.35 -9.11
N ASP A 431 12.97 0.38 -8.39
CA ASP A 431 13.02 0.48 -6.94
C ASP A 431 13.15 -0.85 -6.20
N PHE A 432 13.76 -0.78 -5.03
CA PHE A 432 13.51 -1.74 -3.98
C PHE A 432 12.24 -1.38 -3.19
N SER A 433 11.15 -2.06 -3.48
CA SER A 433 9.89 -1.94 -2.73
C SER A 433 9.81 -2.88 -1.53
N ALA A 434 10.63 -3.94 -1.54
CA ALA A 434 10.64 -4.95 -0.51
C ALA A 434 11.46 -4.52 0.71
N SER A 435 11.02 -4.89 1.91
CA SER A 435 11.85 -4.85 3.11
C SER A 435 12.96 -5.89 3.02
N PRO A 436 14.22 -5.56 3.34
CA PRO A 436 15.28 -6.57 3.44
C PRO A 436 14.93 -7.61 4.51
N ALA A 437 14.86 -8.89 4.16
CA ALA A 437 14.72 -9.97 5.15
C ALA A 437 16.10 -10.38 5.65
N LEU A 438 16.36 -10.21 6.95
CA LEU A 438 17.62 -10.66 7.55
C LEU A 438 17.50 -12.14 7.92
N VAL A 439 18.37 -12.97 7.34
CA VAL A 439 18.36 -14.41 7.50
C VAL A 439 19.66 -14.89 8.16
N HIS A 440 19.52 -15.61 9.25
CA HIS A 440 20.65 -16.18 9.98
C HIS A 440 20.95 -17.59 9.48
N LEU A 441 22.09 -17.78 8.83
CA LEU A 441 22.59 -19.07 8.39
C LEU A 441 23.75 -19.53 9.29
N LYS A 442 24.09 -20.81 9.19
CA LYS A 442 25.28 -21.32 9.88
C LYS A 442 26.53 -20.65 9.33
N GLY A 443 27.17 -19.83 10.15
CA GLY A 443 28.42 -19.15 9.83
C GLY A 443 28.33 -17.79 9.15
N ARG A 444 27.15 -17.35 8.69
CA ARG A 444 26.94 -16.01 8.15
C ARG A 444 25.47 -15.59 8.17
N ASP A 445 25.23 -14.30 8.13
CA ASP A 445 23.91 -13.73 7.93
C ASP A 445 23.79 -13.16 6.50
N LEU A 446 22.60 -13.15 5.92
CA LEU A 446 22.30 -12.51 4.63
C LEU A 446 21.04 -11.67 4.69
N LEU A 447 21.02 -10.57 3.96
CA LEU A 447 19.83 -9.82 3.61
C LEU A 447 19.30 -10.34 2.29
N VAL A 448 18.03 -10.72 2.25
CA VAL A 448 17.37 -11.22 1.03
C VAL A 448 16.22 -10.30 0.66
N LEU A 449 16.21 -9.82 -0.58
CA LEU A 449 15.13 -8.96 -1.07
C LEU A 449 15.00 -8.99 -2.59
N PRO A 450 13.75 -8.93 -3.13
CA PRO A 450 13.49 -8.70 -4.55
C PRO A 450 13.45 -7.21 -4.89
N GLN A 451 13.61 -6.90 -6.18
CA GLN A 451 13.54 -5.57 -6.79
C GLN A 451 12.49 -5.55 -7.92
N LYS A 452 11.96 -4.38 -8.27
CA LYS A 452 11.02 -4.19 -9.40
C LYS A 452 11.55 -4.70 -10.74
N SER A 453 12.87 -4.77 -10.92
CA SER A 453 13.53 -5.36 -12.08
C SER A 453 13.30 -6.87 -12.25
N SER A 454 12.56 -7.52 -11.35
CA SER A 454 12.47 -8.97 -11.20
C SER A 454 13.81 -9.65 -10.89
N MET A 455 14.79 -8.90 -10.39
CA MET A 455 15.98 -9.46 -9.75
C MET A 455 15.74 -9.67 -8.26
N SER A 456 16.33 -10.69 -7.69
CA SER A 456 16.43 -10.89 -6.25
C SER A 456 17.89 -11.00 -5.85
N TYR A 457 18.21 -10.53 -4.67
CA TYR A 457 19.58 -10.40 -4.19
C TYR A 457 19.75 -11.03 -2.81
N GLY A 458 20.91 -11.66 -2.59
CA GLY A 458 21.45 -11.96 -1.28
C GLY A 458 22.65 -11.07 -1.01
N MET A 459 22.61 -10.33 0.09
CA MET A 459 23.64 -9.35 0.43
C MET A 459 24.24 -9.67 1.80
N ASP A 460 25.55 -9.54 1.93
CA ASP A 460 26.30 -9.79 3.17
C ASP A 460 26.39 -8.53 4.02
N PRO A 461 25.68 -8.45 5.17
CA PRO A 461 25.71 -7.26 6.02
C PRO A 461 27.07 -7.03 6.70
N ASP A 462 27.89 -8.06 6.89
CA ASP A 462 29.24 -7.95 7.46
C ASP A 462 30.27 -7.43 6.45
N GLN A 463 29.95 -7.46 5.15
CA GLN A 463 30.77 -6.94 4.07
C GLN A 463 30.15 -5.66 3.44
N GLY A 464 29.49 -4.82 4.23
CA GLY A 464 28.93 -3.55 3.74
C GLY A 464 27.78 -3.71 2.74
N GLY A 465 27.02 -4.78 2.83
CA GLY A 465 25.92 -5.08 1.91
C GLY A 465 26.37 -5.64 0.55
N LYS A 466 27.59 -6.17 0.46
CA LYS A 466 28.10 -6.78 -0.78
C LYS A 466 27.13 -7.85 -1.29
N VAL A 467 26.72 -7.72 -2.56
CA VAL A 467 25.91 -8.74 -3.25
C VAL A 467 26.75 -10.02 -3.37
N VAL A 468 26.29 -11.11 -2.79
CA VAL A 468 26.93 -12.43 -2.83
C VAL A 468 26.28 -13.36 -3.84
N TRP A 469 24.99 -13.14 -4.11
CA TRP A 469 24.28 -13.79 -5.20
C TRP A 469 23.15 -12.91 -5.72
N GLN A 470 22.74 -13.17 -6.96
CA GLN A 470 21.56 -12.57 -7.57
C GLN A 470 20.83 -13.62 -8.41
N TYR A 471 19.51 -13.52 -8.47
CA TYR A 471 18.67 -14.42 -9.23
C TYR A 471 17.57 -13.66 -9.96
N ARG A 472 17.33 -13.99 -11.23
CA ARG A 472 16.25 -13.39 -12.03
C ARG A 472 14.96 -14.18 -11.87
N LEU A 473 13.95 -13.58 -11.23
CA LEU A 473 12.64 -14.16 -11.01
C LEU A 473 11.76 -14.17 -12.26
N GLY A 474 11.90 -13.16 -13.11
CA GLY A 474 11.06 -12.95 -14.28
C GLY A 474 11.71 -12.03 -15.33
N LYS A 475 10.91 -11.47 -16.23
CA LYS A 475 11.41 -10.62 -17.32
C LYS A 475 11.82 -9.21 -16.87
N GLY A 476 11.20 -8.70 -15.81
CA GLY A 476 11.38 -7.33 -15.34
C GLY A 476 10.58 -6.31 -16.17
N SER A 477 9.66 -5.62 -15.53
CA SER A 477 8.77 -4.69 -16.20
C SER A 477 8.51 -3.41 -15.41
N GLY A 478 9.40 -3.05 -14.46
CA GLY A 478 9.12 -1.98 -13.49
C GLY A 478 8.09 -2.36 -12.42
N LEU A 479 7.45 -3.53 -12.55
CA LEU A 479 6.47 -4.08 -11.60
C LEU A 479 6.74 -5.59 -11.44
N GLY A 480 8.00 -5.96 -11.20
CA GLY A 480 8.48 -7.34 -11.08
C GLY A 480 8.39 -7.89 -9.67
N GLY A 481 9.53 -8.12 -9.03
CA GLY A 481 9.61 -8.54 -7.63
C GLY A 481 9.19 -7.40 -6.71
N MET A 482 8.07 -7.56 -6.01
CA MET A 482 7.50 -6.44 -5.27
C MET A 482 7.72 -6.59 -3.75
N TRP A 483 6.74 -6.67 -2.96
CA TRP A 483 6.61 -6.27 -1.57
C TRP A 483 7.38 -7.08 -0.52
N GLY A 484 7.93 -8.24 -0.81
CA GLY A 484 8.82 -8.94 0.12
C GLY A 484 8.81 -10.46 0.02
N ALA A 485 9.95 -11.03 0.45
CA ALA A 485 10.13 -12.47 0.60
C ALA A 485 9.52 -12.99 1.90
N ALA A 486 9.16 -14.28 1.94
CA ALA A 486 8.94 -15.03 3.17
C ALA A 486 10.07 -16.05 3.34
N ILE A 487 10.52 -16.25 4.57
CA ILE A 487 11.65 -17.13 4.89
C ILE A 487 11.18 -18.28 5.77
N GLU A 488 11.51 -19.51 5.41
CA GLU A 488 11.40 -20.68 6.30
C GLU A 488 12.73 -21.44 6.30
N GLY A 489 13.42 -21.41 7.43
CA GLY A 489 14.74 -22.01 7.55
C GLY A 489 15.77 -21.36 6.62
N ASP A 490 16.33 -22.14 5.70
CA ASP A 490 17.33 -21.73 4.72
C ASP A 490 16.73 -21.41 3.33
N LYS A 491 15.41 -21.30 3.23
CA LYS A 491 14.70 -21.01 1.98
C LYS A 491 14.04 -19.63 2.01
N ALA A 492 14.14 -18.93 0.89
CA ALA A 492 13.41 -17.71 0.60
C ALA A 492 12.35 -17.96 -0.46
N TYR A 493 11.11 -17.58 -0.18
CA TYR A 493 9.98 -17.67 -1.11
C TYR A 493 9.67 -16.26 -1.61
N ILE A 494 9.63 -16.08 -2.92
CA ILE A 494 9.51 -14.76 -3.55
C ILE A 494 8.46 -14.82 -4.66
N GLY A 495 7.49 -13.91 -4.60
CA GLY A 495 6.49 -13.72 -5.65
C GLY A 495 6.98 -12.77 -6.74
N THR A 496 6.54 -13.02 -7.97
CA THR A 496 6.80 -12.18 -9.13
C THR A 496 5.49 -11.62 -9.66
N ALA A 497 5.39 -10.31 -9.79
CA ALA A 497 4.25 -9.67 -10.42
C ALA A 497 4.40 -9.63 -11.95
N ASP A 498 5.45 -9.01 -12.47
CA ASP A 498 5.74 -8.85 -13.90
C ASP A 498 4.50 -8.42 -14.73
N LEU A 499 3.70 -7.50 -14.17
CA LEU A 499 2.35 -7.17 -14.65
C LEU A 499 2.31 -6.69 -16.10
N LEU A 500 3.40 -6.10 -16.60
CA LEU A 500 3.50 -5.52 -17.93
C LEU A 500 4.12 -6.49 -18.95
N THR A 501 4.31 -7.75 -18.58
CA THR A 501 4.84 -8.80 -19.47
C THR A 501 3.73 -9.71 -19.99
N GLU A 502 4.00 -10.47 -21.04
CA GLU A 502 3.07 -11.49 -21.56
C GLU A 502 2.86 -12.66 -20.59
N THR A 503 3.73 -12.76 -19.62
CA THR A 503 3.82 -13.91 -18.73
C THR A 503 3.94 -13.47 -17.26
N PRO A 504 2.90 -12.79 -16.70
CA PRO A 504 2.92 -12.33 -15.31
C PRO A 504 2.83 -13.49 -14.32
N GLY A 505 3.38 -13.28 -13.13
CA GLY A 505 3.23 -14.17 -11.98
C GLY A 505 4.33 -15.20 -11.83
N GLY A 506 4.22 -15.96 -10.78
CA GLY A 506 5.13 -17.03 -10.35
C GLY A 506 5.56 -16.87 -8.90
N VAL A 507 5.80 -17.99 -8.24
CA VAL A 507 6.48 -18.06 -6.93
C VAL A 507 7.74 -18.88 -7.08
N HIS A 508 8.82 -18.40 -6.52
CA HIS A 508 10.12 -19.05 -6.55
C HIS A 508 10.57 -19.36 -5.13
N ALA A 509 11.14 -20.54 -4.92
CA ALA A 509 11.86 -20.88 -3.71
C ALA A 509 13.36 -20.94 -4.02
N LEU A 510 14.11 -20.10 -3.32
CA LEU A 510 15.56 -19.99 -3.48
C LEU A 510 16.26 -20.47 -2.21
N ASN A 511 17.42 -21.11 -2.35
CA ASN A 511 18.33 -21.34 -1.26
C ASN A 511 18.96 -20.01 -0.84
N VAL A 512 18.78 -19.60 0.40
CA VAL A 512 19.31 -18.31 0.90
C VAL A 512 20.82 -18.25 0.80
N ALA A 513 21.50 -19.38 0.96
CA ALA A 513 22.97 -19.43 0.99
C ALA A 513 23.64 -18.99 -0.32
N ASP A 514 23.04 -19.28 -1.48
CA ASP A 514 23.66 -19.11 -2.79
C ASP A 514 22.71 -18.64 -3.90
N GLY A 515 21.44 -18.44 -3.59
CA GLY A 515 20.42 -18.01 -4.55
C GLY A 515 19.99 -19.11 -5.55
N SER A 516 20.46 -20.35 -5.40
CA SER A 516 20.07 -21.45 -6.28
C SER A 516 18.59 -21.81 -6.10
N VAL A 517 17.95 -22.22 -7.20
CA VAL A 517 16.51 -22.53 -7.24
C VAL A 517 16.25 -23.87 -6.60
N ALA A 518 15.43 -23.90 -5.54
CA ALA A 518 14.88 -25.12 -4.98
C ALA A 518 13.67 -25.61 -5.80
N TRP A 519 12.76 -24.70 -6.14
CA TRP A 519 11.68 -24.89 -7.09
C TRP A 519 11.16 -23.55 -7.60
N ALA A 520 10.52 -23.57 -8.77
CA ALA A 520 9.81 -22.41 -9.32
C ALA A 520 8.42 -22.86 -9.76
N ASP A 521 7.41 -22.04 -9.47
CA ASP A 521 6.05 -22.33 -9.87
C ASP A 521 5.86 -22.05 -11.38
N ALA A 522 5.28 -23.03 -12.08
CA ALA A 522 4.66 -22.78 -13.36
C ALA A 522 3.40 -21.94 -13.09
N ARG A 523 3.31 -20.77 -13.69
CA ARG A 523 2.28 -19.75 -13.48
C ARG A 523 0.89 -20.35 -13.35
N PRO A 524 0.15 -20.04 -12.27
CA PRO A 524 -1.15 -20.61 -12.05
C PRO A 524 -2.14 -20.12 -13.12
N LYS A 525 -3.12 -20.95 -13.48
CA LYS A 525 -4.26 -20.52 -14.29
C LYS A 525 -5.00 -19.40 -13.54
N GLY A 526 -5.22 -18.26 -14.22
CA GLY A 526 -5.93 -17.12 -13.63
C GLY A 526 -7.37 -17.45 -13.29
N LEU A 527 -7.85 -16.93 -12.15
CA LEU A 527 -9.24 -17.10 -11.69
C LEU A 527 -10.20 -16.14 -12.38
N CYS A 528 -9.70 -15.02 -12.88
CA CYS A 528 -10.47 -13.94 -13.52
C CYS A 528 -10.33 -13.94 -15.05
N ALA A 529 -10.10 -15.08 -15.67
CA ALA A 529 -9.89 -15.17 -17.13
C ALA A 529 -11.02 -14.51 -17.91
N GLY A 530 -10.66 -13.67 -18.88
CA GLY A 530 -11.61 -12.90 -19.71
C GLY A 530 -12.13 -11.60 -19.08
N GLN A 531 -11.78 -11.28 -17.81
CA GLN A 531 -12.13 -10.00 -17.19
C GLN A 531 -11.04 -8.95 -17.44
N LEU A 532 -11.45 -7.70 -17.60
CA LEU A 532 -10.52 -6.58 -17.76
C LEU A 532 -9.67 -6.41 -16.49
N GLY A 533 -8.36 -6.29 -16.65
CA GLY A 533 -7.43 -6.16 -15.55
C GLY A 533 -7.09 -7.49 -14.84
N CYS A 534 -7.49 -8.62 -15.41
CA CYS A 534 -7.09 -9.93 -14.93
C CYS A 534 -5.60 -10.18 -15.14
N SER A 535 -4.87 -10.47 -14.07
CA SER A 535 -3.46 -10.84 -14.11
C SER A 535 -3.16 -11.87 -13.04
N THR A 536 -2.33 -12.86 -13.37
CA THR A 536 -1.82 -13.84 -12.40
C THR A 536 -0.61 -13.32 -11.62
N GLY A 537 -0.25 -12.05 -11.78
CA GLY A 537 0.86 -11.41 -11.09
C GLY A 537 0.75 -11.56 -9.57
N GLN A 538 1.83 -12.00 -8.94
CA GLN A 538 1.91 -12.22 -7.49
C GLN A 538 2.79 -11.12 -6.88
N GLY A 539 2.22 -9.90 -6.83
CA GLY A 539 2.90 -8.72 -6.30
C GLY A 539 2.90 -8.65 -4.79
N ALA A 540 1.90 -9.23 -4.12
CA ALA A 540 1.82 -9.20 -2.66
C ALA A 540 3.03 -9.86 -2.01
N ALA A 541 3.46 -9.34 -0.86
CA ALA A 541 4.44 -10.04 -0.04
C ALA A 541 3.91 -11.43 0.35
N LEU A 542 4.80 -12.40 0.50
CA LEU A 542 4.43 -13.76 0.87
C LEU A 542 4.40 -13.93 2.39
N THR A 543 3.73 -14.96 2.86
CA THR A 543 3.73 -15.37 4.28
C THR A 543 4.04 -16.86 4.37
N ALA A 544 5.04 -17.21 5.15
CA ALA A 544 5.39 -18.62 5.40
C ALA A 544 4.83 -19.09 6.74
N ILE A 545 4.34 -20.32 6.75
CA ILE A 545 3.97 -21.11 7.94
C ILE A 545 4.60 -22.51 7.78
N PRO A 546 4.68 -23.34 8.83
CA PRO A 546 5.32 -24.64 8.73
C PRO A 546 4.78 -25.48 7.56
N GLY A 547 5.64 -25.70 6.56
CA GLY A 547 5.37 -26.51 5.37
C GLY A 547 4.58 -25.83 4.26
N ALA A 548 4.17 -24.57 4.40
CA ALA A 548 3.46 -23.83 3.34
C ALA A 548 3.87 -22.36 3.23
N VAL A 549 3.82 -21.84 2.00
CA VAL A 549 3.90 -20.40 1.72
C VAL A 549 2.60 -19.92 1.09
N ILE A 550 2.08 -18.79 1.59
CA ILE A 550 0.81 -18.22 1.19
C ILE A 550 1.06 -16.93 0.39
N SER A 551 0.41 -16.81 -0.75
CA SER A 551 0.53 -15.69 -1.69
C SER A 551 -0.85 -15.15 -2.06
N GLY A 552 -0.97 -13.83 -2.10
CA GLY A 552 -2.05 -13.15 -2.78
C GLY A 552 -1.67 -12.81 -4.23
N ALA A 553 -2.64 -12.70 -5.12
CA ALA A 553 -2.39 -12.40 -6.52
C ALA A 553 -3.36 -11.34 -7.09
N MET A 554 -2.97 -10.74 -8.22
CA MET A 554 -3.75 -9.69 -8.89
C MET A 554 -5.08 -10.20 -9.45
N ASP A 555 -5.25 -11.52 -9.66
CA ASP A 555 -6.50 -12.15 -10.05
C ASP A 555 -7.49 -12.34 -8.88
N GLY A 556 -7.14 -11.86 -7.69
CA GLY A 556 -7.93 -12.05 -6.47
C GLY A 556 -7.75 -13.41 -5.81
N GLY A 557 -6.88 -14.25 -6.33
CA GLY A 557 -6.60 -15.57 -5.76
C GLY A 557 -5.68 -15.49 -4.54
N VAL A 558 -6.08 -16.11 -3.44
CA VAL A 558 -5.16 -16.51 -2.35
C VAL A 558 -4.76 -17.95 -2.59
N ARG A 559 -3.48 -18.19 -2.69
CA ARG A 559 -2.92 -19.53 -2.94
C ARG A 559 -1.94 -19.90 -1.86
N ALA A 560 -1.97 -21.16 -1.43
CA ALA A 560 -0.96 -21.72 -0.55
C ALA A 560 -0.20 -22.83 -1.30
N TYR A 561 1.12 -22.76 -1.23
CA TYR A 561 2.03 -23.67 -1.91
C TYR A 561 2.81 -24.48 -0.88
N SER A 562 3.08 -25.74 -1.17
CA SER A 562 4.00 -26.56 -0.38
C SER A 562 5.41 -25.97 -0.43
N THR A 563 6.02 -25.68 0.71
CA THR A 563 7.40 -25.19 0.77
C THR A 563 8.41 -26.21 0.22
N LYS A 564 8.08 -27.50 0.26
CA LYS A 564 8.92 -28.58 -0.24
C LYS A 564 8.87 -28.74 -1.76
N THR A 565 7.70 -28.55 -2.40
CA THR A 565 7.49 -28.96 -3.80
C THR A 565 6.94 -27.87 -4.71
N GLY A 566 6.51 -26.72 -4.18
CA GLY A 566 5.83 -25.66 -4.94
C GLY A 566 4.40 -26.02 -5.39
N LYS A 567 3.89 -27.23 -5.07
CA LYS A 567 2.53 -27.63 -5.44
C LYS A 567 1.50 -26.83 -4.64
N VAL A 568 0.43 -26.39 -5.31
CA VAL A 568 -0.70 -25.71 -4.69
C VAL A 568 -1.41 -26.69 -3.74
N LEU A 569 -1.52 -26.30 -2.48
CA LEU A 569 -2.21 -27.04 -1.40
C LEU A 569 -3.65 -26.53 -1.23
N TRP A 570 -3.87 -25.24 -1.45
CA TRP A 570 -5.15 -24.60 -1.24
C TRP A 570 -5.26 -23.34 -2.11
N ILE A 571 -6.49 -23.02 -2.53
CA ILE A 571 -6.81 -21.83 -3.31
C ILE A 571 -8.18 -21.31 -2.91
N PHE A 572 -8.33 -19.98 -2.86
CA PHE A 572 -9.60 -19.31 -2.64
C PHE A 572 -9.70 -18.06 -3.54
N ASP A 573 -10.83 -17.95 -4.25
CA ASP A 573 -11.16 -16.78 -5.06
C ASP A 573 -11.83 -15.72 -4.19
N THR A 574 -11.18 -14.58 -4.04
CA THR A 574 -11.70 -13.45 -3.28
C THR A 574 -12.40 -12.41 -4.17
N ALA A 575 -12.29 -12.47 -5.49
CA ALA A 575 -12.82 -11.48 -6.43
C ALA A 575 -14.36 -11.61 -6.63
N ARG A 576 -15.12 -11.55 -5.54
CA ARG A 576 -16.57 -11.67 -5.50
C ARG A 576 -17.19 -10.85 -4.37
N ASP A 577 -18.52 -10.75 -4.35
CA ASP A 577 -19.30 -10.10 -3.29
C ASP A 577 -19.30 -10.95 -2.00
N PHE A 578 -19.32 -10.28 -0.85
CA PHE A 578 -19.36 -10.90 0.47
C PHE A 578 -20.44 -10.29 1.36
N LYS A 579 -21.14 -11.15 2.11
CA LYS A 579 -21.96 -10.72 3.24
C LYS A 579 -21.05 -10.38 4.42
N THR A 580 -21.10 -9.15 4.89
CA THR A 580 -20.21 -8.66 5.94
C THR A 580 -20.88 -8.62 7.31
N VAL A 581 -20.09 -8.80 8.37
CA VAL A 581 -20.56 -8.75 9.76
C VAL A 581 -20.98 -7.35 10.21
N ASN A 582 -20.45 -6.31 9.53
CA ASN A 582 -20.76 -4.91 9.83
C ASN A 582 -21.80 -4.28 8.88
N GLY A 583 -22.42 -5.07 8.00
CA GLY A 583 -23.48 -4.63 7.09
C GLY A 583 -23.03 -3.72 5.93
N VAL A 584 -21.73 -3.45 5.80
CA VAL A 584 -21.18 -2.68 4.68
C VAL A 584 -21.16 -3.55 3.44
N LYS A 585 -21.74 -3.09 2.32
CA LYS A 585 -21.63 -3.78 1.04
C LYS A 585 -20.15 -3.86 0.64
N ALA A 586 -19.66 -5.06 0.43
CA ALA A 586 -18.25 -5.28 0.12
C ALA A 586 -18.04 -6.37 -0.92
N ASN A 587 -17.01 -6.16 -1.73
CA ASN A 587 -16.48 -7.14 -2.67
C ASN A 587 -14.96 -7.24 -2.49
N GLY A 588 -14.41 -8.41 -2.79
CA GLY A 588 -12.99 -8.57 -2.95
C GLY A 588 -12.52 -8.25 -4.36
N GLY A 589 -11.22 -8.28 -4.55
CA GLY A 589 -10.55 -7.96 -5.80
C GLY A 589 -9.09 -8.37 -5.78
N SER A 590 -8.25 -7.68 -6.49
CA SER A 590 -6.81 -7.97 -6.53
C SER A 590 -6.15 -7.88 -5.17
N ILE A 591 -5.18 -8.75 -4.92
CA ILE A 591 -4.36 -8.73 -3.72
C ILE A 591 -2.96 -8.36 -4.13
N ASP A 592 -2.57 -7.15 -3.75
CA ASP A 592 -1.26 -6.57 -3.99
C ASP A 592 -0.83 -5.81 -2.73
N GLN A 593 0.46 -5.73 -2.43
CA GLN A 593 1.04 -5.12 -1.25
C GLN A 593 0.87 -5.96 0.02
N ALA A 594 -0.30 -5.93 0.66
CA ALA A 594 -0.56 -6.69 1.88
C ALA A 594 -0.71 -8.18 1.59
N SER A 595 0.02 -8.99 2.35
CA SER A 595 -0.11 -10.45 2.33
C SER A 595 -1.17 -10.90 3.33
N PRO A 596 -1.71 -12.11 3.16
CA PRO A 596 -2.36 -12.82 4.26
C PRO A 596 -1.45 -12.90 5.49
N ILE A 597 -2.03 -12.73 6.68
CA ILE A 597 -1.35 -13.00 7.96
C ILE A 597 -2.00 -14.17 8.67
N VAL A 598 -1.22 -14.89 9.49
CA VAL A 598 -1.70 -16.06 10.23
C VAL A 598 -1.41 -15.86 11.72
N ALA A 599 -2.43 -16.02 12.57
CA ALA A 599 -2.29 -15.96 14.02
C ALA A 599 -3.44 -16.70 14.72
N GLY A 600 -3.14 -17.49 15.74
CA GLY A 600 -4.14 -18.13 16.61
C GLY A 600 -5.11 -19.07 15.88
N GLY A 601 -4.65 -19.82 14.91
CA GLY A 601 -5.48 -20.74 14.11
C GLY A 601 -6.32 -20.05 13.03
N MET A 602 -6.11 -18.77 12.79
CA MET A 602 -6.84 -17.99 11.79
C MET A 602 -5.90 -17.36 10.76
N MET A 603 -6.42 -17.16 9.56
CA MET A 603 -5.78 -16.41 8.48
C MET A 603 -6.65 -15.20 8.12
N PHE A 604 -6.03 -14.01 8.01
CA PHE A 604 -6.70 -12.76 7.68
C PHE A 604 -6.16 -12.21 6.36
N VAL A 605 -7.07 -11.84 5.46
CA VAL A 605 -6.75 -11.39 4.10
C VAL A 605 -7.52 -10.12 3.78
N ASN A 606 -6.82 -9.03 3.49
CA ASN A 606 -7.41 -7.89 2.82
C ASN A 606 -7.44 -8.12 1.32
N SER A 607 -8.58 -7.89 0.69
CA SER A 607 -8.79 -8.10 -0.74
C SER A 607 -9.46 -6.92 -1.39
N GLY A 608 -8.86 -6.44 -2.47
CA GLY A 608 -9.35 -5.32 -3.26
C GLY A 608 -8.35 -4.19 -3.44
N ASN A 609 -7.21 -4.43 -4.08
CA ASN A 609 -6.24 -3.39 -4.43
C ASN A 609 -6.16 -3.17 -5.94
N GLY A 610 -7.06 -2.38 -6.50
CA GLY A 610 -7.06 -1.99 -7.91
C GLY A 610 -6.03 -0.91 -8.28
N SER A 611 -4.86 -0.87 -7.65
CA SER A 611 -3.93 0.26 -7.73
C SER A 611 -3.35 0.52 -9.11
N PHE A 612 -3.15 -0.52 -9.93
CA PHE A 612 -2.50 -0.39 -11.22
C PHE A 612 -3.35 -0.98 -12.35
N VAL A 613 -3.58 -2.26 -12.33
CA VAL A 613 -4.37 -2.98 -13.36
C VAL A 613 -5.34 -3.99 -12.74
N GLY A 614 -5.46 -3.98 -11.40
CA GLY A 614 -6.23 -4.97 -10.67
C GLY A 614 -7.71 -4.62 -10.49
N HIS A 615 -8.43 -5.55 -9.87
CA HIS A 615 -9.81 -5.37 -9.44
C HIS A 615 -9.87 -4.68 -8.09
N THR A 616 -10.72 -3.66 -8.00
CA THR A 616 -10.99 -2.96 -6.74
C THR A 616 -11.83 -3.82 -5.81
N GLY A 617 -11.71 -3.55 -4.52
CA GLY A 617 -12.51 -4.16 -3.49
C GLY A 617 -12.27 -3.50 -2.14
N ASN A 618 -13.10 -3.85 -1.17
CA ASN A 618 -13.11 -3.19 0.15
C ASN A 618 -13.37 -4.18 1.29
N VAL A 619 -12.83 -5.39 1.20
CA VAL A 619 -13.16 -6.46 2.15
C VAL A 619 -11.94 -7.00 2.89
N LEU A 620 -12.12 -7.24 4.19
CA LEU A 620 -11.29 -8.11 5.01
C LEU A 620 -11.98 -9.47 5.18
N LEU A 621 -11.27 -10.54 4.93
CA LEU A 621 -11.73 -11.91 5.07
C LEU A 621 -10.98 -12.62 6.20
N ALA A 622 -11.71 -13.36 7.03
CA ALA A 622 -11.15 -14.18 8.10
C ALA A 622 -11.46 -15.67 7.85
N PHE A 623 -10.43 -16.45 7.82
CA PHE A 623 -10.51 -17.92 7.64
C PHE A 623 -10.07 -18.61 8.92
N GLY A 624 -10.64 -19.78 9.19
CA GLY A 624 -10.26 -20.64 10.32
C GLY A 624 -10.71 -22.08 10.06
N LEU A 625 -10.28 -22.99 10.92
CA LEU A 625 -10.75 -24.37 10.93
C LEU A 625 -12.22 -24.44 11.38
N GLN A 626 -12.90 -25.53 11.07
CA GLN A 626 -14.32 -25.72 11.46
C GLN A 626 -14.51 -25.68 12.97
#